data_1001f14e429e3c470e921f217928eaa9
#
_entry.id   1001f14e429e3c470e921f217928eaa9
#
_cell.length_a   1.000
_cell.length_b   1.000
_cell.length_c   1.000
_cell.angle_alpha   90.00
_cell.angle_beta   90.00
_cell.angle_gamma   90.00
#
_symmetry.space_group_name_H-M   'P 1'
#
loop_
_entity.id
_entity.type
_entity.pdbx_description
1 polymer ?
#
loop_
_entity_poly.entity_id
_entity_poly.type
_entity_poly.pdbx_seq_one_letter_code
_entity_poly.pdbx_strand_id
1 'polypeptide(L)'
;LYGKVNWGQNNGDFGSYDQLDEANKCYGSPWVIFTEYDRNSWRVRDYDFVRRVNLFLQGVRGSSALQESEKKAFEGEARFLRAWHYFHMARTLGGMPLVGDQVFNYESGIDVETYQVPRSTEAGIYDYVISECDEIARQLTEQTTINSARANKWAALMLKARAAVYAGSIANYGNKITPTLKTDNGEVGIPADLATKYYETALAAAEEVIENSPYELQISDPQDLGLSFYKAVCQKSNNKEVIWALDRSVTDKVTTNFTAWCMPFSLKDGIQGNALGALLNLVESFENRDGSNAEIKTHDANGNFVFYDNPEEPFEMKDARLWGTVIWPNALYRSEPVALQAGLLIKDTENPSQWKTKISSLGATTEDGQLITALDGPLATAGDRFNKTGFLVRKFLDEAANAGSDTQNSEMWYPRFRFAEALLIAAEAAYELGGTNKVKAVEYINRVRARGGIKELTESTITFEHIVNEYRVEFAFEDHRWWDLRRWRLAHTVWNGVIDSPTAQMYSLFPYKVYAPGSPYDGKWAFEKSRSYMAPNARNFTMRCYYGSIDDGWINKNPKLVKNPLQ
;
A
#
# COMPACT_ATOMS: atom_id res chain seq x y z
N LEU A 1 -21.34 7.56 -11.22
CA LEU A 1 -20.90 7.38 -9.82
C LEU A 1 -19.41 7.05 -9.74
N TYR A 2 -18.89 6.11 -10.53
CA TYR A 2 -17.47 5.68 -10.48
C TYR A 2 -16.47 6.85 -10.60
N GLY A 3 -16.73 7.86 -11.42
CA GLY A 3 -15.87 9.04 -11.54
C GLY A 3 -15.87 9.99 -10.33
N LYS A 4 -16.66 9.70 -9.30
CA LYS A 4 -16.75 10.50 -8.06
C LYS A 4 -16.45 9.70 -6.80
N VAL A 5 -16.18 8.39 -6.92
CA VAL A 5 -15.85 7.56 -5.77
C VAL A 5 -14.47 7.94 -5.22
N ASN A 6 -14.33 7.88 -3.90
CA ASN A 6 -13.00 7.96 -3.29
C ASN A 6 -12.30 6.60 -3.41
N TRP A 7 -11.25 6.56 -4.20
CA TRP A 7 -10.49 5.35 -4.49
C TRP A 7 -9.46 4.99 -3.40
N GLY A 8 -9.35 5.78 -2.33
CA GLY A 8 -8.42 5.57 -1.23
C GLY A 8 -7.17 6.43 -1.34
N GLN A 9 -6.15 6.09 -0.54
CA GLN A 9 -4.97 6.90 -0.28
C GLN A 9 -4.12 7.14 -1.53
N ASN A 10 -3.83 6.08 -2.27
CA ASN A 10 -2.85 6.07 -3.35
C ASN A 10 -3.51 5.65 -4.67
N ASN A 11 -4.36 6.44 -5.24
CA ASN A 11 -5.02 6.11 -6.50
C ASN A 11 -4.09 6.13 -7.74
N GLY A 12 -2.81 5.79 -7.56
CA GLY A 12 -1.76 5.85 -8.56
C GLY A 12 -1.06 7.21 -8.62
N ASP A 13 -1.26 8.05 -7.63
CA ASP A 13 -0.49 9.26 -7.41
C ASP A 13 0.74 8.94 -6.53
N PHE A 14 1.94 9.25 -7.04
CA PHE A 14 3.18 9.00 -6.31
C PHE A 14 3.34 9.88 -5.05
N GLY A 15 2.62 11.01 -4.96
CA GLY A 15 2.72 11.96 -3.85
C GLY A 15 2.28 11.42 -2.49
N SER A 16 1.55 10.32 -2.45
CA SER A 16 1.12 9.71 -1.17
C SER A 16 2.07 8.62 -0.65
N TYR A 17 2.89 8.03 -1.52
CA TYR A 17 3.81 6.94 -1.14
C TYR A 17 4.98 7.41 -0.29
N ASP A 18 5.39 8.68 -0.42
CA ASP A 18 6.52 9.27 0.30
C ASP A 18 6.26 9.54 1.79
N GLN A 19 5.01 9.37 2.23
CA GLN A 19 4.61 9.65 3.59
C GLN A 19 4.83 8.48 4.57
N LEU A 20 5.02 7.26 4.03
CA LEU A 20 5.14 6.04 4.82
C LEU A 20 6.61 5.58 4.94
N ASP A 21 6.79 4.33 5.33
CA ASP A 21 8.08 3.64 5.44
C ASP A 21 8.37 2.76 4.21
N GLU A 22 7.71 3.05 3.07
CA GLU A 22 7.83 2.31 1.82
C GLU A 22 8.71 3.04 0.79
N ALA A 23 8.54 4.35 0.64
CA ALA A 23 9.30 5.15 -0.32
C ALA A 23 9.49 6.59 0.17
N ASN A 24 10.38 7.32 -0.50
CA ASN A 24 10.52 8.77 -0.40
C ASN A 24 10.48 9.42 -1.78
N LYS A 25 9.93 10.62 -1.85
CA LYS A 25 10.07 11.46 -3.05
C LYS A 25 11.54 11.75 -3.32
N CYS A 26 11.90 11.89 -4.59
CA CYS A 26 13.25 12.18 -5.04
C CYS A 26 13.36 13.53 -5.77
N TYR A 27 12.47 14.47 -5.48
CA TYR A 27 12.46 15.82 -6.04
C TYR A 27 12.26 16.87 -4.93
N GLY A 28 12.74 18.09 -5.20
CA GLY A 28 12.67 19.21 -4.26
C GLY A 28 13.60 19.06 -3.06
N SER A 29 13.26 19.75 -1.99
CA SER A 29 13.99 19.74 -0.73
C SER A 29 13.45 18.70 0.26
N PRO A 30 14.24 18.32 1.28
CA PRO A 30 13.80 17.42 2.33
C PRO A 30 12.48 17.87 2.94
N TRP A 31 11.62 16.91 3.23
CA TRP A 31 10.42 17.17 4.02
C TRP A 31 10.81 17.34 5.49
N VAL A 32 11.13 18.56 5.85
CA VAL A 32 11.37 18.94 7.26
C VAL A 32 10.10 18.80 8.11
N ILE A 33 8.98 18.41 7.46
CA ILE A 33 7.62 18.65 7.91
C ILE A 33 7.07 17.53 8.80
N PHE A 34 7.61 16.31 8.77
CA PHE A 34 7.05 15.26 9.62
C PHE A 34 7.75 15.16 10.96
N THR A 35 7.43 16.10 11.86
CA THR A 35 7.62 15.86 13.28
C THR A 35 6.56 14.92 13.83
N GLU A 36 5.37 14.89 13.22
CA GLU A 36 4.24 14.03 13.60
C GLU A 36 3.30 13.85 12.40
N TYR A 37 2.65 12.68 12.29
CA TYR A 37 1.60 12.48 11.30
C TYR A 37 0.37 13.36 11.58
N ASP A 38 -0.26 13.88 10.53
CA ASP A 38 -1.55 14.55 10.66
C ASP A 38 -2.66 13.50 10.83
N ARG A 39 -3.43 13.63 11.93
CA ARG A 39 -4.60 12.78 12.21
C ARG A 39 -5.66 12.80 11.12
N ASN A 40 -5.70 13.86 10.30
CA ASN A 40 -6.64 14.04 9.22
C ASN A 40 -6.12 13.55 7.85
N SER A 41 -4.92 12.96 7.82
CA SER A 41 -4.41 12.34 6.60
C SER A 41 -5.41 11.32 6.05
N TRP A 42 -5.76 11.49 4.78
CA TRP A 42 -6.73 10.63 4.06
C TRP A 42 -8.11 10.49 4.70
N ARG A 43 -8.51 11.47 5.52
CA ARG A 43 -9.85 11.53 6.12
C ARG A 43 -10.93 11.63 5.05
N VAL A 44 -11.94 10.75 5.14
CA VAL A 44 -13.07 10.71 4.22
C VAL A 44 -14.36 11.11 4.95
N ARG A 45 -15.06 12.13 4.45
CA ARG A 45 -16.41 12.51 4.82
C ARG A 45 -17.10 13.19 3.64
N ASP A 46 -17.85 12.43 2.86
CA ASP A 46 -18.54 12.97 1.68
C ASP A 46 -20.00 12.45 1.63
N TYR A 47 -20.90 13.16 2.30
CA TYR A 47 -22.34 12.86 2.24
C TYR A 47 -22.99 13.33 0.94
N ASP A 48 -22.37 14.22 0.17
CA ASP A 48 -22.85 14.55 -1.18
C ASP A 48 -22.73 13.32 -2.10
N PHE A 49 -21.67 12.54 -1.94
CA PHE A 49 -21.54 11.27 -2.66
C PHE A 49 -22.64 10.29 -2.25
N VAL A 50 -22.90 10.11 -0.95
CA VAL A 50 -23.99 9.25 -0.46
C VAL A 50 -25.34 9.71 -1.02
N ARG A 51 -25.64 11.02 -1.00
CA ARG A 51 -26.85 11.57 -1.59
C ARG A 51 -26.95 11.28 -3.10
N ARG A 52 -25.86 11.43 -3.85
CA ARG A 52 -25.83 11.11 -5.29
C ARG A 52 -26.16 9.65 -5.55
N VAL A 53 -25.60 8.74 -4.75
CA VAL A 53 -25.93 7.31 -4.83
C VAL A 53 -27.40 7.08 -4.55
N ASN A 54 -27.97 7.69 -3.48
CA ASN A 54 -29.37 7.51 -3.12
C ASN A 54 -30.33 8.05 -4.19
N LEU A 55 -30.03 9.21 -4.78
CA LEU A 55 -30.80 9.76 -5.91
C LEU A 55 -30.74 8.83 -7.14
N PHE A 56 -29.56 8.26 -7.43
CA PHE A 56 -29.42 7.30 -8.51
C PHE A 56 -30.27 6.05 -8.25
N LEU A 57 -30.24 5.51 -7.04
CA LEU A 57 -31.06 4.34 -6.63
C LEU A 57 -32.56 4.63 -6.79
N GLN A 58 -33.04 5.81 -6.37
CA GLN A 58 -34.43 6.21 -6.59
C GLN A 58 -34.80 6.22 -8.09
N GLY A 59 -33.92 6.80 -8.92
CA GLY A 59 -34.11 6.85 -10.37
C GLY A 59 -34.14 5.48 -11.02
N VAL A 60 -33.21 4.59 -10.66
CA VAL A 60 -33.13 3.22 -11.17
C VAL A 60 -34.40 2.42 -10.79
N ARG A 61 -34.78 2.44 -9.53
CA ARG A 61 -35.96 1.72 -9.02
C ARG A 61 -37.27 2.20 -9.65
N GLY A 62 -37.39 3.52 -9.86
CA GLY A 62 -38.57 4.15 -10.47
C GLY A 62 -38.60 4.10 -12.01
N SER A 63 -37.54 3.63 -12.67
CA SER A 63 -37.48 3.62 -14.13
C SER A 63 -38.43 2.60 -14.76
N SER A 64 -39.23 3.05 -15.72
CA SER A 64 -40.03 2.17 -16.58
C SER A 64 -39.29 1.72 -17.85
N ALA A 65 -38.13 2.32 -18.13
CA ALA A 65 -37.33 2.05 -19.33
C ALA A 65 -36.32 0.92 -19.14
N LEU A 66 -35.96 0.59 -17.89
CA LEU A 66 -34.96 -0.44 -17.57
C LEU A 66 -35.65 -1.79 -17.33
N GLN A 67 -35.01 -2.86 -17.80
CA GLN A 67 -35.42 -4.23 -17.46
C GLN A 67 -35.05 -4.52 -15.98
N GLU A 68 -35.74 -5.47 -15.35
CA GLU A 68 -35.48 -5.81 -13.92
C GLU A 68 -34.05 -6.33 -13.68
N SER A 69 -33.46 -7.03 -14.63
CA SER A 69 -32.05 -7.46 -14.56
C SER A 69 -31.09 -6.27 -14.59
N GLU A 70 -31.37 -5.27 -15.42
CA GLU A 70 -30.57 -4.03 -15.47
C GLU A 70 -30.71 -3.22 -14.19
N LYS A 71 -31.95 -3.12 -13.65
CA LYS A 71 -32.17 -2.44 -12.36
C LYS A 71 -31.38 -3.09 -11.24
N LYS A 72 -31.42 -4.43 -11.13
CA LYS A 72 -30.64 -5.18 -10.14
C LYS A 72 -29.13 -4.93 -10.28
N ALA A 73 -28.60 -4.97 -11.49
CA ALA A 73 -27.18 -4.72 -11.73
C ALA A 73 -26.77 -3.29 -11.32
N PHE A 74 -27.51 -2.27 -11.78
CA PHE A 74 -27.21 -0.88 -11.43
C PHE A 74 -27.41 -0.59 -9.93
N GLU A 75 -28.42 -1.18 -9.31
CA GLU A 75 -28.64 -1.07 -7.87
C GLU A 75 -27.50 -1.70 -7.09
N GLY A 76 -27.08 -2.93 -7.44
CA GLY A 76 -26.00 -3.63 -6.79
C GLY A 76 -24.68 -2.83 -6.85
N GLU A 77 -24.33 -2.30 -8.04
CA GLU A 77 -23.13 -1.48 -8.19
C GLU A 77 -23.22 -0.16 -7.39
N ALA A 78 -24.35 0.52 -7.41
CA ALA A 78 -24.51 1.78 -6.69
C ALA A 78 -24.44 1.55 -5.16
N ARG A 79 -25.07 0.50 -4.66
CA ARG A 79 -24.96 0.08 -3.24
C ARG A 79 -23.53 -0.30 -2.86
N PHE A 80 -22.81 -1.02 -3.74
CA PHE A 80 -21.40 -1.33 -3.51
C PHE A 80 -20.55 -0.07 -3.33
N LEU A 81 -20.69 0.92 -4.20
CA LEU A 81 -19.94 2.18 -4.09
C LEU A 81 -20.28 2.94 -2.82
N ARG A 82 -21.53 2.88 -2.35
CA ARG A 82 -21.96 3.47 -1.07
C ARG A 82 -21.38 2.70 0.11
N ALA A 83 -21.40 1.37 0.11
CA ALA A 83 -20.79 0.53 1.14
C ALA A 83 -19.28 0.75 1.23
N TRP A 84 -18.59 0.82 0.09
CA TRP A 84 -17.18 1.19 -0.01
C TRP A 84 -16.91 2.56 0.63
N HIS A 85 -17.75 3.53 0.35
CA HIS A 85 -17.61 4.87 0.91
C HIS A 85 -17.81 4.89 2.44
N TYR A 86 -18.80 4.17 2.96
CA TYR A 86 -19.01 4.03 4.40
C TYR A 86 -17.85 3.29 5.08
N PHE A 87 -17.29 2.27 4.45
CA PHE A 87 -16.08 1.60 4.95
C PHE A 87 -14.91 2.59 5.07
N HIS A 88 -14.71 3.46 4.08
CA HIS A 88 -13.68 4.50 4.13
C HIS A 88 -13.96 5.54 5.24
N MET A 89 -15.20 5.92 5.47
CA MET A 89 -15.54 6.79 6.60
C MET A 89 -15.27 6.10 7.94
N ALA A 90 -15.63 4.82 8.09
CA ALA A 90 -15.38 4.06 9.30
C ALA A 90 -13.91 3.98 9.67
N ARG A 91 -13.06 3.56 8.72
CA ARG A 91 -11.61 3.41 8.97
C ARG A 91 -10.88 4.73 9.26
N THR A 92 -11.49 5.88 8.91
CA THR A 92 -10.90 7.20 9.16
C THR A 92 -11.47 7.91 10.39
N LEU A 93 -12.77 7.76 10.68
CA LEU A 93 -13.51 8.55 11.66
C LEU A 93 -14.19 7.72 12.76
N GLY A 94 -14.24 6.39 12.60
CA GLY A 94 -15.09 5.53 13.41
C GLY A 94 -16.55 5.56 12.93
N GLY A 95 -17.50 5.38 13.82
CA GLY A 95 -18.92 5.48 13.49
C GLY A 95 -19.29 6.86 12.97
N MET A 96 -20.10 6.90 11.93
CA MET A 96 -20.62 8.12 11.30
C MET A 96 -22.13 7.99 11.05
N PRO A 97 -22.86 9.08 10.78
CA PRO A 97 -24.28 9.00 10.48
C PRO A 97 -24.60 8.01 9.35
N LEU A 98 -25.38 6.99 9.63
CA LEU A 98 -25.93 6.06 8.65
C LEU A 98 -27.29 6.59 8.19
N VAL A 99 -27.37 7.02 6.93
CA VAL A 99 -28.61 7.61 6.36
C VAL A 99 -29.40 6.63 5.50
N GLY A 100 -28.88 5.41 5.28
CA GLY A 100 -29.55 4.41 4.46
C GLY A 100 -29.86 4.93 3.06
N ASP A 101 -31.08 4.68 2.59
CA ASP A 101 -31.58 5.11 1.28
C ASP A 101 -32.21 6.53 1.30
N GLN A 102 -32.16 7.24 2.43
CA GLN A 102 -32.80 8.55 2.58
C GLN A 102 -32.15 9.60 1.67
N VAL A 103 -33.03 10.40 1.04
CA VAL A 103 -32.65 11.62 0.34
C VAL A 103 -33.28 12.78 1.10
N PHE A 104 -32.48 13.55 1.79
CA PHE A 104 -32.92 14.74 2.47
C PHE A 104 -33.15 15.88 1.46
N ASN A 105 -34.37 16.33 1.33
CA ASN A 105 -34.74 17.49 0.52
C ASN A 105 -35.01 18.68 1.44
N TYR A 106 -34.51 19.84 1.05
CA TYR A 106 -34.87 21.08 1.77
C TYR A 106 -36.31 21.43 1.47
N GLU A 107 -37.10 21.62 2.55
CA GLU A 107 -38.44 22.13 2.49
C GLU A 107 -38.56 23.31 3.47
N SER A 108 -39.20 24.40 3.01
CA SER A 108 -39.38 25.58 3.87
C SER A 108 -40.26 25.24 5.07
N GLY A 109 -39.76 25.56 6.27
CA GLY A 109 -40.49 25.33 7.53
C GLY A 109 -40.22 23.98 8.19
N ILE A 110 -39.40 23.11 7.63
CA ILE A 110 -38.96 21.90 8.32
C ILE A 110 -37.95 22.27 9.41
N ASP A 111 -38.13 21.65 10.58
CA ASP A 111 -37.19 21.73 11.68
C ASP A 111 -35.83 21.13 11.28
N VAL A 112 -34.75 21.91 11.42
CA VAL A 112 -33.40 21.52 11.12
C VAL A 112 -32.97 20.26 11.89
N GLU A 113 -33.50 20.02 13.07
CA GLU A 113 -33.20 18.81 13.87
C GLU A 113 -33.58 17.52 13.15
N THR A 114 -34.53 17.54 12.22
CA THR A 114 -34.93 16.38 11.40
C THR A 114 -33.80 15.89 10.52
N TYR A 115 -32.86 16.77 10.14
CA TYR A 115 -31.68 16.44 9.32
C TYR A 115 -30.45 16.06 10.15
N GLN A 116 -30.52 16.21 11.47
CA GLN A 116 -29.40 15.98 12.39
C GLN A 116 -29.33 14.50 12.80
N VAL A 117 -28.84 13.66 11.92
CA VAL A 117 -28.63 12.22 12.19
C VAL A 117 -27.43 12.07 13.13
N PRO A 118 -27.56 11.34 14.26
CA PRO A 118 -26.44 11.07 15.16
C PRO A 118 -25.43 10.14 14.50
N ARG A 119 -24.23 10.07 15.07
CA ARG A 119 -23.24 9.06 14.68
C ARG A 119 -23.75 7.66 15.04
N SER A 120 -23.47 6.67 14.19
CA SER A 120 -23.60 5.27 14.57
C SER A 120 -22.48 4.86 15.53
N THR A 121 -22.58 3.68 16.12
CA THR A 121 -21.40 3.04 16.72
C THR A 121 -20.39 2.63 15.63
N GLU A 122 -19.12 2.50 15.99
CA GLU A 122 -18.10 2.00 15.05
C GLU A 122 -18.41 0.56 14.60
N ALA A 123 -18.85 -0.31 15.53
CA ALA A 123 -19.37 -1.64 15.19
C ALA A 123 -20.54 -1.56 14.21
N GLY A 124 -21.51 -0.67 14.45
CA GLY A 124 -22.71 -0.53 13.63
C GLY A 124 -22.44 -0.13 12.18
N ILE A 125 -21.43 0.70 11.92
CA ILE A 125 -21.09 1.05 10.52
C ILE A 125 -20.39 -0.10 9.81
N TYR A 126 -19.56 -0.92 10.50
CA TYR A 126 -19.00 -2.13 9.92
C TYR A 126 -20.08 -3.20 9.69
N ASP A 127 -21.00 -3.40 10.64
CA ASP A 127 -22.13 -4.33 10.46
C ASP A 127 -23.03 -3.91 9.27
N TYR A 128 -23.26 -2.60 9.08
CA TYR A 128 -23.97 -2.09 7.91
C TYR A 128 -23.23 -2.45 6.61
N VAL A 129 -21.92 -2.22 6.53
CA VAL A 129 -21.13 -2.54 5.32
C VAL A 129 -21.18 -4.05 5.05
N ILE A 130 -21.02 -4.88 6.07
CA ILE A 130 -21.04 -6.34 5.95
C ILE A 130 -22.40 -6.82 5.43
N SER A 131 -23.51 -6.33 6.00
CA SER A 131 -24.87 -6.72 5.58
C SER A 131 -25.21 -6.22 4.16
N GLU A 132 -24.81 -4.99 3.81
CA GLU A 132 -24.97 -4.48 2.44
C GLU A 132 -24.22 -5.36 1.43
N CYS A 133 -23.01 -5.81 1.76
CA CYS A 133 -22.23 -6.67 0.87
C CYS A 133 -22.91 -8.03 0.60
N ASP A 134 -23.61 -8.61 1.57
CA ASP A 134 -24.40 -9.84 1.36
C ASP A 134 -25.53 -9.63 0.34
N GLU A 135 -26.23 -8.52 0.44
CA GLU A 135 -27.31 -8.17 -0.47
C GLU A 135 -26.78 -7.85 -1.88
N ILE A 136 -25.68 -7.07 -1.95
CA ILE A 136 -25.00 -6.72 -3.21
C ILE A 136 -24.52 -7.99 -3.92
N ALA A 137 -23.92 -8.92 -3.19
CA ALA A 137 -23.42 -10.18 -3.78
C ALA A 137 -24.56 -11.00 -4.40
N ARG A 138 -25.76 -10.98 -3.80
CA ARG A 138 -26.96 -11.63 -4.37
C ARG A 138 -27.46 -10.91 -5.62
N GLN A 139 -27.43 -9.59 -5.66
CA GLN A 139 -27.85 -8.80 -6.83
C GLN A 139 -26.91 -8.93 -8.01
N LEU A 140 -25.60 -9.09 -7.76
CA LEU A 140 -24.56 -9.16 -8.79
C LEU A 140 -24.17 -10.59 -9.19
N THR A 141 -24.92 -11.62 -8.78
CA THR A 141 -24.60 -13.04 -9.03
C THR A 141 -24.64 -13.41 -10.53
N GLU A 142 -25.49 -12.74 -11.30
CA GLU A 142 -25.72 -13.08 -12.72
C GLU A 142 -24.67 -12.50 -13.69
N GLN A 143 -23.66 -11.79 -13.17
CA GLN A 143 -22.58 -11.27 -14.03
C GLN A 143 -21.70 -12.41 -14.54
N THR A 144 -21.79 -12.69 -15.84
CA THR A 144 -21.03 -13.76 -16.51
C THR A 144 -19.69 -13.29 -17.05
N THR A 145 -19.50 -11.97 -17.22
CA THR A 145 -18.27 -11.39 -17.75
C THR A 145 -17.47 -10.77 -16.61
N ILE A 146 -16.23 -11.23 -16.44
CA ILE A 146 -15.29 -10.63 -15.49
C ILE A 146 -14.88 -9.26 -16.03
N ASN A 147 -15.19 -8.21 -15.26
CA ASN A 147 -14.75 -6.85 -15.54
C ASN A 147 -14.27 -6.20 -14.23
N SER A 148 -12.96 -6.16 -14.03
CA SER A 148 -12.36 -5.62 -12.81
C SER A 148 -12.55 -4.09 -12.65
N ALA A 149 -13.00 -3.38 -13.69
CA ALA A 149 -13.34 -1.96 -13.60
C ALA A 149 -14.69 -1.68 -12.93
N ARG A 150 -15.56 -2.71 -12.85
CA ARG A 150 -16.91 -2.62 -12.29
C ARG A 150 -17.06 -3.51 -11.07
N ALA A 151 -17.90 -3.09 -10.13
CA ALA A 151 -18.24 -3.93 -8.98
C ALA A 151 -18.93 -5.23 -9.47
N ASN A 152 -18.55 -6.33 -8.84
CA ASN A 152 -19.08 -7.66 -9.11
C ASN A 152 -19.31 -8.40 -7.78
N LYS A 153 -19.91 -9.60 -7.83
CA LYS A 153 -20.16 -10.44 -6.64
C LYS A 153 -18.90 -10.57 -5.75
N TRP A 154 -17.76 -10.82 -6.38
CA TRP A 154 -16.51 -11.11 -5.69
C TRP A 154 -15.90 -9.85 -5.05
N ALA A 155 -16.05 -8.70 -5.70
CA ALA A 155 -15.68 -7.41 -5.10
C ALA A 155 -16.52 -7.11 -3.84
N ALA A 156 -17.82 -7.44 -3.86
CA ALA A 156 -18.69 -7.29 -2.69
C ALA A 156 -18.25 -8.22 -1.54
N LEU A 157 -17.94 -9.49 -1.83
CA LEU A 157 -17.43 -10.44 -0.82
C LEU A 157 -16.05 -10.04 -0.30
N MET A 158 -15.17 -9.48 -1.13
CA MET A 158 -13.89 -8.92 -0.69
C MET A 158 -14.07 -7.72 0.22
N LEU A 159 -15.00 -6.82 -0.09
CA LEU A 159 -15.32 -5.70 0.81
C LEU A 159 -15.89 -6.18 2.15
N LYS A 160 -16.75 -7.21 2.13
CA LYS A 160 -17.25 -7.87 3.35
C LYS A 160 -16.11 -8.43 4.19
N ALA A 161 -15.21 -9.22 3.57
CA ALA A 161 -14.08 -9.82 4.25
C ALA A 161 -13.14 -8.75 4.84
N ARG A 162 -12.82 -7.70 4.07
CA ARG A 162 -11.98 -6.58 4.52
C ARG A 162 -12.65 -5.81 5.66
N ALA A 163 -13.93 -5.48 5.57
CA ALA A 163 -14.65 -4.78 6.63
C ALA A 163 -14.70 -5.61 7.92
N ALA A 164 -14.94 -6.92 7.81
CA ALA A 164 -14.99 -7.81 8.95
C ALA A 164 -13.63 -7.97 9.63
N VAL A 165 -12.52 -8.18 8.86
CA VAL A 165 -11.19 -8.29 9.47
C VAL A 165 -10.73 -6.97 10.11
N TYR A 166 -11.15 -5.82 9.57
CA TYR A 166 -10.91 -4.50 10.20
C TYR A 166 -11.63 -4.40 11.55
N ALA A 167 -12.93 -4.71 11.57
CA ALA A 167 -13.71 -4.68 12.80
C ALA A 167 -13.16 -5.67 13.85
N GLY A 168 -12.80 -6.88 13.42
CA GLY A 168 -12.17 -7.90 14.27
C GLY A 168 -10.85 -7.42 14.87
N SER A 169 -9.99 -6.81 14.06
CA SER A 169 -8.72 -6.25 14.51
C SER A 169 -8.92 -5.11 15.53
N ILE A 170 -9.84 -4.18 15.26
CA ILE A 170 -10.15 -3.08 16.19
C ILE A 170 -10.69 -3.62 17.51
N ALA A 171 -11.58 -4.61 17.46
CA ALA A 171 -12.13 -5.26 18.66
C ALA A 171 -11.04 -5.97 19.47
N ASN A 172 -10.17 -6.73 18.80
CA ASN A 172 -9.11 -7.52 19.43
C ASN A 172 -7.97 -6.66 20.01
N TYR A 173 -7.54 -5.63 19.27
CA TYR A 173 -6.37 -4.82 19.63
C TYR A 173 -6.70 -3.49 20.28
N GLY A 174 -7.95 -3.01 20.19
CA GLY A 174 -8.36 -1.71 20.71
C GLY A 174 -8.17 -1.53 22.21
N ASN A 175 -8.34 -2.60 22.99
CA ASN A 175 -8.18 -2.58 24.45
C ASN A 175 -6.75 -2.91 24.91
N LYS A 176 -5.83 -3.25 23.98
CA LYS A 176 -4.43 -3.59 24.28
C LYS A 176 -3.49 -2.38 24.26
N ILE A 177 -4.00 -1.20 23.94
CA ILE A 177 -3.24 0.05 23.89
C ILE A 177 -3.62 1.01 25.02
N THR A 178 -2.70 1.89 25.40
CA THR A 178 -2.90 2.89 26.44
C THR A 178 -2.57 4.28 25.90
N PRO A 179 -3.48 5.28 25.99
CA PRO A 179 -4.86 5.14 26.48
C PRO A 179 -5.74 4.35 25.51
N THR A 180 -6.76 3.67 26.03
CA THR A 180 -7.80 3.05 25.21
C THR A 180 -8.59 4.11 24.46
N LEU A 181 -8.75 3.93 23.14
CA LEU A 181 -9.46 4.89 22.29
C LEU A 181 -10.92 4.45 22.16
N LYS A 182 -11.80 5.14 22.87
CA LYS A 182 -13.26 4.89 22.86
C LYS A 182 -14.05 6.15 23.16
N THR A 183 -15.30 6.17 22.72
CA THR A 183 -16.34 7.12 23.13
C THR A 183 -17.38 6.40 23.99
N ASP A 184 -18.13 7.15 24.78
CA ASP A 184 -19.10 6.58 25.72
C ASP A 184 -20.23 5.80 25.03
N ASN A 185 -20.66 6.23 23.85
CA ASN A 185 -21.73 5.57 23.09
C ASN A 185 -21.18 4.64 21.99
N GLY A 186 -19.86 4.40 21.91
CA GLY A 186 -19.23 3.47 20.96
C GLY A 186 -19.08 4.00 19.53
N GLU A 187 -19.14 5.32 19.29
CA GLU A 187 -18.82 5.90 17.97
C GLU A 187 -17.34 5.66 17.60
N VAL A 188 -16.51 5.43 18.61
CA VAL A 188 -15.14 4.94 18.48
C VAL A 188 -14.93 3.80 19.49
N GLY A 189 -14.27 2.76 19.02
CA GLY A 189 -14.01 1.54 19.78
C GLY A 189 -15.07 0.47 19.54
N ILE A 190 -14.60 -0.75 19.30
CA ILE A 190 -15.44 -1.95 19.13
C ILE A 190 -15.24 -2.83 20.36
N PRO A 191 -16.32 -3.33 21.01
CA PRO A 191 -16.21 -4.26 22.11
C PRO A 191 -15.41 -5.52 21.78
N ALA A 192 -14.52 -5.94 22.71
CA ALA A 192 -13.59 -7.05 22.46
C ALA A 192 -14.28 -8.40 22.25
N ASP A 193 -15.43 -8.62 22.85
CA ASP A 193 -16.25 -9.83 22.71
C ASP A 193 -16.82 -10.03 21.30
N LEU A 194 -16.83 -8.98 20.46
CA LEU A 194 -17.22 -9.07 19.06
C LEU A 194 -16.09 -9.54 18.13
N ALA A 195 -14.84 -9.64 18.61
CA ALA A 195 -13.69 -10.00 17.78
C ALA A 195 -13.88 -11.34 17.06
N THR A 196 -14.27 -12.38 17.80
CA THR A 196 -14.50 -13.73 17.25
C THR A 196 -15.52 -13.72 16.14
N LYS A 197 -16.70 -13.09 16.35
CA LYS A 197 -17.75 -12.96 15.32
C LYS A 197 -17.22 -12.31 14.04
N TYR A 198 -16.42 -11.27 14.16
CA TYR A 198 -15.88 -10.57 12.99
C TYR A 198 -14.82 -11.38 12.27
N TYR A 199 -13.93 -12.07 12.98
CA TYR A 199 -12.95 -12.96 12.35
C TYR A 199 -13.60 -14.17 11.68
N GLU A 200 -14.64 -14.78 12.29
CA GLU A 200 -15.43 -15.84 11.63
C GLU A 200 -16.10 -15.33 10.34
N THR A 201 -16.66 -14.11 10.38
CA THR A 201 -17.27 -13.49 9.19
C THR A 201 -16.23 -13.20 8.11
N ALA A 202 -15.04 -12.72 8.50
CA ALA A 202 -13.94 -12.43 7.57
C ALA A 202 -13.43 -13.72 6.91
N LEU A 203 -13.21 -14.78 7.71
CA LEU A 203 -12.77 -16.08 7.22
C LEU A 203 -13.76 -16.67 6.22
N ALA A 204 -15.05 -16.74 6.59
CA ALA A 204 -16.08 -17.30 5.73
C ALA A 204 -16.24 -16.53 4.41
N ALA A 205 -16.19 -15.20 4.44
CA ALA A 205 -16.29 -14.37 3.23
C ALA A 205 -15.05 -14.52 2.32
N ALA A 206 -13.86 -14.62 2.92
CA ALA A 206 -12.62 -14.83 2.17
C ALA A 206 -12.57 -16.26 1.56
N GLU A 207 -12.97 -17.28 2.32
CA GLU A 207 -13.07 -18.67 1.84
C GLU A 207 -14.05 -18.79 0.68
N GLU A 208 -15.22 -18.12 0.70
CA GLU A 208 -16.14 -18.10 -0.44
C GLU A 208 -15.48 -17.56 -1.72
N VAL A 209 -14.62 -16.53 -1.59
CA VAL A 209 -13.83 -16.01 -2.73
C VAL A 209 -12.77 -17.03 -3.15
N ILE A 210 -12.05 -17.63 -2.21
CA ILE A 210 -10.95 -18.56 -2.47
C ILE A 210 -11.43 -19.84 -3.17
N GLU A 211 -12.58 -20.36 -2.76
CA GLU A 211 -13.07 -21.66 -3.20
C GLU A 211 -13.96 -21.58 -4.45
N ASN A 212 -14.73 -20.49 -4.59
CA ASN A 212 -15.83 -20.41 -5.57
C ASN A 212 -15.64 -19.33 -6.63
N SER A 213 -14.62 -18.45 -6.52
CA SER A 213 -14.41 -17.42 -7.53
C SER A 213 -13.58 -17.94 -8.72
N PRO A 214 -13.67 -17.27 -9.88
CA PRO A 214 -12.81 -17.58 -11.02
C PRO A 214 -11.39 -16.99 -10.89
N TYR A 215 -11.06 -16.35 -9.75
CA TYR A 215 -9.77 -15.72 -9.53
C TYR A 215 -8.78 -16.69 -8.87
N GLU A 216 -7.50 -16.49 -9.12
CA GLU A 216 -6.40 -17.29 -8.57
C GLU A 216 -5.13 -16.46 -8.42
N LEU A 217 -4.16 -16.95 -7.63
CA LEU A 217 -2.82 -16.35 -7.64
C LEU A 217 -2.19 -16.52 -9.01
N GLN A 218 -1.82 -15.40 -9.63
CA GLN A 218 -1.23 -15.42 -10.95
C GLN A 218 0.27 -15.72 -10.87
N ILE A 219 0.67 -16.87 -11.41
CA ILE A 219 2.07 -17.24 -11.64
C ILE A 219 2.20 -17.50 -13.13
N SER A 220 2.58 -16.48 -13.90
CA SER A 220 2.68 -16.56 -15.36
C SER A 220 3.92 -17.32 -15.83
N ASP A 221 4.97 -17.32 -15.04
CA ASP A 221 6.22 -18.05 -15.27
C ASP A 221 6.79 -18.55 -13.92
N PRO A 222 6.74 -19.86 -13.65
CA PRO A 222 7.33 -20.42 -12.43
C PRO A 222 8.86 -20.30 -12.35
N GLN A 223 9.55 -20.04 -13.44
CA GLN A 223 11.00 -19.84 -13.47
C GLN A 223 11.38 -18.38 -13.15
N ASP A 224 10.44 -17.44 -13.33
CA ASP A 224 10.60 -16.02 -12.99
C ASP A 224 9.41 -15.54 -12.13
N LEU A 225 9.51 -15.82 -10.83
CA LEU A 225 8.48 -15.44 -9.87
C LEU A 225 8.39 -13.92 -9.68
N GLY A 226 9.49 -13.18 -9.87
CA GLY A 226 9.51 -11.72 -9.78
C GLY A 226 8.70 -11.06 -10.89
N LEU A 227 8.93 -11.46 -12.14
CA LEU A 227 8.13 -11.02 -13.28
C LEU A 227 6.68 -11.48 -13.17
N SER A 228 6.44 -12.70 -12.68
CA SER A 228 5.10 -13.21 -12.42
C SER A 228 4.35 -12.33 -11.42
N PHE A 229 5.00 -11.89 -10.35
CA PHE A 229 4.41 -10.98 -9.38
C PHE A 229 4.11 -9.60 -9.98
N TYR A 230 5.06 -9.02 -10.74
CA TYR A 230 4.81 -7.76 -11.45
C TYR A 230 3.59 -7.87 -12.37
N LYS A 231 3.48 -8.94 -13.16
CA LYS A 231 2.35 -9.18 -14.06
C LYS A 231 1.04 -9.36 -13.30
N ALA A 232 1.05 -10.06 -12.16
CA ALA A 232 -0.14 -10.26 -11.33
C ALA A 232 -0.77 -8.93 -10.87
N VAL A 233 0.04 -7.92 -10.63
CA VAL A 233 -0.42 -6.59 -10.18
C VAL A 233 -0.63 -5.62 -11.34
N CYS A 234 0.28 -5.59 -12.32
CA CYS A 234 0.40 -4.50 -13.30
C CYS A 234 -0.17 -4.85 -14.68
N GLN A 235 -0.22 -6.12 -15.07
CA GLN A 235 -0.72 -6.52 -16.39
C GLN A 235 -2.25 -6.66 -16.40
N LYS A 236 -2.95 -5.93 -17.27
CA LYS A 236 -4.40 -6.01 -17.41
C LYS A 236 -4.87 -7.23 -18.20
N SER A 237 -4.20 -7.51 -19.33
CA SER A 237 -4.61 -8.59 -20.22
C SER A 237 -4.41 -9.95 -19.59
N ASN A 238 -5.42 -10.80 -19.64
CA ASN A 238 -5.41 -12.15 -19.08
C ASN A 238 -5.05 -12.19 -17.58
N ASN A 239 -5.36 -11.14 -16.85
CA ASN A 239 -5.14 -11.09 -15.41
C ASN A 239 -6.21 -11.94 -14.70
N LYS A 240 -5.75 -12.87 -13.85
CA LYS A 240 -6.63 -13.79 -13.11
C LYS A 240 -6.68 -13.45 -11.62
N GLU A 241 -5.95 -12.44 -11.18
CA GLU A 241 -5.81 -12.12 -9.76
C GLU A 241 -6.58 -10.88 -9.34
N VAL A 242 -6.67 -9.85 -10.20
CA VAL A 242 -7.31 -8.57 -9.87
C VAL A 242 -8.83 -8.69 -9.95
N ILE A 243 -9.48 -8.52 -8.80
CA ILE A 243 -10.93 -8.64 -8.63
C ILE A 243 -11.64 -7.31 -8.90
N TRP A 244 -11.06 -6.20 -8.42
CA TRP A 244 -11.59 -4.86 -8.63
C TRP A 244 -10.47 -3.82 -8.65
N ALA A 245 -10.54 -2.88 -9.58
CA ALA A 245 -9.49 -1.88 -9.80
C ALA A 245 -10.06 -0.52 -10.23
N LEU A 246 -9.31 0.53 -9.93
CA LEU A 246 -9.41 1.80 -10.65
C LEU A 246 -8.79 1.59 -12.03
N ASP A 247 -9.62 1.44 -13.04
CA ASP A 247 -9.18 1.24 -14.41
C ASP A 247 -8.88 2.58 -15.12
N ARG A 248 -8.01 2.51 -16.10
CA ARG A 248 -7.59 3.65 -16.92
C ARG A 248 -7.53 3.23 -18.38
N SER A 249 -7.74 4.20 -19.26
CA SER A 249 -7.74 3.99 -20.71
C SER A 249 -7.24 5.26 -21.41
N VAL A 250 -6.27 5.10 -22.29
CA VAL A 250 -5.79 6.21 -23.16
C VAL A 250 -6.91 6.66 -24.10
N THR A 251 -7.71 5.73 -24.60
CA THR A 251 -8.85 6.03 -25.48
C THR A 251 -9.88 6.93 -24.79
N ASP A 252 -10.18 6.66 -23.52
CA ASP A 252 -11.13 7.44 -22.73
C ASP A 252 -10.49 8.66 -22.07
N LYS A 253 -9.21 8.89 -22.29
CA LYS A 253 -8.41 9.97 -21.69
C LYS A 253 -8.39 9.93 -20.15
N VAL A 254 -8.50 8.74 -19.58
CA VAL A 254 -8.34 8.47 -18.16
C VAL A 254 -6.98 7.79 -17.96
N THR A 255 -5.94 8.54 -17.70
CA THR A 255 -4.56 8.06 -17.66
C THR A 255 -3.89 8.43 -16.34
N THR A 256 -2.65 7.96 -16.14
CA THR A 256 -1.79 8.33 -15.03
C THR A 256 -0.41 8.75 -15.54
N ASN A 257 0.18 9.72 -14.89
CA ASN A 257 1.56 10.18 -15.14
C ASN A 257 2.59 9.48 -14.26
N PHE A 258 2.18 8.44 -13.50
CA PHE A 258 3.08 7.76 -12.56
C PHE A 258 4.37 7.27 -13.24
N THR A 259 4.24 6.60 -14.40
CA THR A 259 5.40 6.11 -15.15
C THR A 259 6.29 7.26 -15.63
N ALA A 260 5.71 8.34 -16.16
CA ALA A 260 6.46 9.51 -16.62
C ALA A 260 7.36 10.09 -15.51
N TRP A 261 6.86 10.15 -14.28
CA TRP A 261 7.61 10.71 -13.15
C TRP A 261 8.58 9.74 -12.50
N CYS A 262 8.22 8.45 -12.40
CA CYS A 262 8.91 7.50 -11.53
C CYS A 262 9.84 6.51 -12.23
N MET A 263 9.82 6.42 -13.58
CA MET A 263 10.72 5.57 -14.34
C MET A 263 12.19 6.00 -14.18
N PRO A 264 13.17 5.10 -14.43
CA PRO A 264 14.58 5.49 -14.44
C PRO A 264 14.84 6.67 -15.38
N PHE A 265 15.57 7.68 -14.90
CA PHE A 265 15.85 8.89 -15.67
C PHE A 265 16.70 8.61 -16.92
N SER A 266 17.60 7.64 -16.86
CA SER A 266 18.42 7.21 -18.01
C SER A 266 17.59 6.60 -19.13
N LEU A 267 16.41 6.06 -18.85
CA LEU A 267 15.53 5.34 -19.77
C LEU A 267 14.19 6.07 -20.00
N LYS A 268 14.13 7.37 -19.68
CA LYS A 268 12.90 8.17 -19.76
C LYS A 268 12.37 8.35 -21.18
N ASP A 269 11.05 8.32 -21.30
CA ASP A 269 10.34 8.64 -22.55
C ASP A 269 10.10 10.17 -22.73
N GLY A 270 10.07 10.91 -21.63
CA GLY A 270 9.80 12.35 -21.57
C GLY A 270 10.92 13.11 -20.87
N ILE A 271 10.56 14.12 -20.09
CA ILE A 271 11.51 15.00 -19.39
C ILE A 271 11.71 14.63 -17.91
N GLN A 272 10.79 13.84 -17.34
CA GLN A 272 10.81 13.45 -15.93
C GLN A 272 11.53 12.11 -15.71
N GLY A 273 11.59 11.67 -14.49
CA GLY A 273 12.16 10.41 -14.05
C GLY A 273 12.62 10.48 -12.59
N ASN A 274 12.87 9.33 -11.97
CA ASN A 274 13.42 9.18 -10.61
C ASN A 274 12.63 9.91 -9.50
N ALA A 275 11.33 10.21 -9.68
CA ALA A 275 10.59 11.01 -8.71
C ALA A 275 10.31 10.28 -7.39
N LEU A 276 10.37 8.94 -7.36
CA LEU A 276 10.07 8.13 -6.19
C LEU A 276 11.12 7.03 -6.01
N GLY A 277 11.78 7.02 -4.86
CA GLY A 277 12.75 5.99 -4.48
C GLY A 277 12.20 5.10 -3.36
N ALA A 278 12.28 3.79 -3.51
CA ALA A 278 11.96 2.86 -2.43
C ALA A 278 12.97 3.00 -1.28
N LEU A 279 12.53 2.75 -0.06
CA LEU A 279 13.37 2.84 1.13
C LEU A 279 14.01 1.48 1.47
N LEU A 280 15.20 1.52 2.06
CA LEU A 280 15.87 0.32 2.57
C LEU A 280 14.98 -0.42 3.59
N ASN A 281 14.20 0.32 4.40
CA ASN A 281 13.22 -0.24 5.33
C ASN A 281 12.21 -1.20 4.67
N LEU A 282 11.78 -0.91 3.44
CA LEU A 282 10.93 -1.80 2.66
C LEU A 282 11.74 -2.96 2.09
N VAL A 283 12.91 -2.69 1.50
CA VAL A 283 13.76 -3.72 0.87
C VAL A 283 14.18 -4.79 1.88
N GLU A 284 14.54 -4.40 3.10
CA GLU A 284 14.92 -5.34 4.18
C GLU A 284 13.72 -6.10 4.78
N SER A 285 12.46 -5.70 4.49
CA SER A 285 11.29 -6.48 4.90
C SER A 285 11.02 -7.71 4.02
N PHE A 286 11.58 -7.75 2.81
CA PHE A 286 11.58 -8.93 1.95
C PHE A 286 12.56 -9.97 2.49
N GLU A 287 12.04 -11.11 2.96
CA GLU A 287 12.84 -12.20 3.54
C GLU A 287 13.85 -12.77 2.51
N ASN A 288 14.90 -13.39 3.00
CA ASN A 288 15.72 -14.25 2.15
C ASN A 288 15.03 -15.60 1.96
N ARG A 289 15.14 -16.19 0.76
CA ARG A 289 14.46 -17.44 0.37
C ARG A 289 14.84 -18.62 1.26
N ASP A 290 16.05 -18.64 1.78
CA ASP A 290 16.55 -19.67 2.69
C ASP A 290 16.15 -19.47 4.16
N GLY A 291 15.48 -18.33 4.47
CA GLY A 291 15.09 -17.94 5.83
C GLY A 291 16.22 -17.32 6.66
N SER A 292 17.35 -16.98 6.04
CA SER A 292 18.42 -16.21 6.69
C SER A 292 18.00 -14.75 6.93
N ASN A 293 18.81 -14.02 7.73
CA ASN A 293 18.55 -12.61 8.01
C ASN A 293 18.51 -11.78 6.72
N ALA A 294 17.45 -11.02 6.55
CA ALA A 294 17.20 -10.18 5.38
C ALA A 294 17.97 -8.86 5.36
N GLU A 295 18.69 -8.50 6.41
CA GLU A 295 19.51 -7.29 6.49
C GLU A 295 20.66 -7.34 5.47
N ILE A 296 20.83 -6.23 4.73
CA ILE A 296 21.94 -6.09 3.79
C ILE A 296 23.19 -5.67 4.55
N LYS A 297 24.20 -6.52 4.55
CA LYS A 297 25.47 -6.27 5.24
C LYS A 297 26.29 -5.21 4.53
N THR A 298 26.50 -4.08 5.16
CA THR A 298 27.37 -3.00 4.64
C THR A 298 28.75 -3.04 5.26
N HIS A 299 28.85 -3.43 6.53
CA HIS A 299 30.10 -3.52 7.29
C HIS A 299 30.16 -4.83 8.08
N ASP A 300 31.38 -5.32 8.33
CA ASP A 300 31.64 -6.41 9.24
C ASP A 300 31.62 -5.97 10.72
N ALA A 301 31.81 -6.92 11.64
CA ALA A 301 31.85 -6.64 13.07
C ALA A 301 33.00 -5.71 13.51
N ASN A 302 34.02 -5.52 12.66
CA ASN A 302 35.15 -4.64 12.91
C ASN A 302 34.97 -3.24 12.27
N GLY A 303 33.84 -3.01 11.60
CA GLY A 303 33.54 -1.76 10.90
C GLY A 303 34.18 -1.65 9.51
N ASN A 304 34.71 -2.73 8.94
CA ASN A 304 35.22 -2.72 7.57
C ASN A 304 34.07 -2.95 6.57
N PHE A 305 34.16 -2.33 5.38
CA PHE A 305 33.21 -2.59 4.31
C PHE A 305 33.15 -4.08 3.95
N VAL A 306 31.92 -4.57 3.76
CA VAL A 306 31.66 -5.85 3.09
C VAL A 306 31.70 -5.59 1.59
N PHE A 307 32.47 -6.42 0.86
CA PHE A 307 32.63 -6.30 -0.58
C PHE A 307 31.89 -7.42 -1.31
N TYR A 308 31.19 -7.04 -2.36
CA TYR A 308 30.41 -7.90 -3.24
C TYR A 308 31.05 -7.95 -4.63
N ASP A 309 30.93 -9.06 -5.34
CA ASP A 309 31.50 -9.20 -6.69
C ASP A 309 30.71 -8.39 -7.73
N ASN A 310 29.40 -8.26 -7.54
CA ASN A 310 28.51 -7.44 -8.37
C ASN A 310 27.46 -6.70 -7.51
N PRO A 311 26.80 -5.67 -8.08
CA PRO A 311 25.86 -4.86 -7.30
C PRO A 311 24.51 -5.55 -7.03
N GLU A 312 24.19 -6.65 -7.72
CA GLU A 312 22.97 -7.44 -7.56
C GLU A 312 23.05 -8.44 -6.40
N GLU A 313 24.25 -8.91 -6.08
CA GLU A 313 24.50 -10.01 -5.13
C GLU A 313 23.74 -9.90 -3.80
N PRO A 314 23.61 -8.71 -3.15
CA PRO A 314 22.85 -8.57 -1.91
C PRO A 314 21.35 -8.85 -2.06
N PHE A 315 20.82 -8.88 -3.28
CA PHE A 315 19.39 -8.98 -3.57
C PHE A 315 18.99 -10.34 -4.18
N GLU A 316 19.93 -11.15 -4.65
CA GLU A 316 19.67 -12.41 -5.37
C GLU A 316 18.91 -13.43 -4.53
N MET A 317 19.18 -13.48 -3.22
CA MET A 317 18.53 -14.42 -2.30
C MET A 317 17.22 -13.89 -1.73
N LYS A 318 16.81 -12.68 -2.05
CA LYS A 318 15.56 -12.08 -1.56
C LYS A 318 14.32 -12.77 -2.13
N ASP A 319 13.22 -12.64 -1.41
CA ASP A 319 11.87 -12.90 -1.87
C ASP A 319 11.68 -12.36 -3.31
N ALA A 320 11.24 -13.20 -4.21
CA ALA A 320 11.13 -12.85 -5.63
C ALA A 320 10.21 -11.64 -5.90
N ARG A 321 9.24 -11.39 -5.02
CA ARG A 321 8.33 -10.22 -5.12
C ARG A 321 9.08 -8.89 -5.03
N LEU A 322 10.27 -8.86 -4.44
CA LEU A 322 11.11 -7.67 -4.41
C LEU A 322 11.38 -7.16 -5.83
N TRP A 323 11.68 -8.07 -6.79
CA TRP A 323 11.91 -7.69 -8.19
C TRP A 323 10.69 -6.98 -8.81
N GLY A 324 9.49 -7.48 -8.55
CA GLY A 324 8.26 -6.85 -9.06
C GLY A 324 7.88 -5.54 -8.34
N THR A 325 8.53 -5.22 -7.24
CA THR A 325 8.22 -4.07 -6.38
C THR A 325 9.24 -2.94 -6.50
N VAL A 326 10.53 -3.26 -6.58
CA VAL A 326 11.66 -2.33 -6.47
C VAL A 326 12.67 -2.56 -7.59
N ILE A 327 13.24 -1.50 -8.10
CA ILE A 327 14.44 -1.54 -8.95
C ILE A 327 15.65 -1.30 -8.03
N TRP A 328 16.52 -2.30 -7.91
CA TRP A 328 17.80 -2.21 -7.20
C TRP A 328 18.97 -2.04 -8.17
N PRO A 329 20.20 -1.80 -7.69
CA PRO A 329 21.36 -1.61 -8.58
C PRO A 329 21.48 -2.71 -9.62
N ASN A 330 21.55 -2.32 -10.90
CA ASN A 330 21.65 -3.15 -12.08
C ASN A 330 20.44 -4.06 -12.41
N ALA A 331 19.32 -3.95 -11.66
CA ALA A 331 18.08 -4.62 -12.06
C ALA A 331 17.60 -4.12 -13.43
N LEU A 332 17.02 -5.03 -14.22
CA LEU A 332 16.53 -4.68 -15.56
C LEU A 332 15.23 -3.89 -15.51
N TYR A 333 15.12 -2.83 -16.32
CA TYR A 333 13.88 -2.15 -16.66
C TYR A 333 13.80 -2.03 -18.19
N ARG A 334 12.72 -2.49 -18.81
CA ARG A 334 12.60 -2.59 -20.27
C ARG A 334 13.81 -3.30 -20.94
N SER A 335 14.28 -4.37 -20.30
CA SER A 335 15.44 -5.18 -20.70
C SER A 335 16.80 -4.46 -20.63
N GLU A 336 16.87 -3.25 -20.08
CA GLU A 336 18.10 -2.49 -19.89
C GLU A 336 18.47 -2.43 -18.40
N PRO A 337 19.77 -2.60 -18.04
CA PRO A 337 20.21 -2.52 -16.66
C PRO A 337 20.17 -1.07 -16.15
N VAL A 338 19.61 -0.86 -14.95
CA VAL A 338 19.54 0.44 -14.30
C VAL A 338 20.75 0.65 -13.40
N ALA A 339 21.66 1.51 -13.81
CA ALA A 339 22.86 1.81 -13.04
C ALA A 339 22.52 2.78 -11.88
N LEU A 340 22.54 2.27 -10.64
CA LEU A 340 22.28 3.08 -9.44
C LEU A 340 23.58 3.41 -8.67
N GLN A 341 24.73 3.47 -9.33
CA GLN A 341 26.01 3.79 -8.70
C GLN A 341 26.02 5.20 -8.12
N ALA A 342 26.24 5.31 -6.80
CA ALA A 342 26.33 6.58 -6.07
C ALA A 342 27.68 7.28 -6.26
N GLY A 343 28.74 6.50 -6.36
CA GLY A 343 30.10 7.00 -6.46
C GLY A 343 31.14 5.89 -6.57
N LEU A 344 32.40 6.27 -6.41
CA LEU A 344 33.51 5.35 -6.28
C LEU A 344 33.94 5.25 -4.80
N LEU A 345 34.34 4.06 -4.39
CA LEU A 345 35.06 3.83 -3.14
C LEU A 345 36.55 3.72 -3.47
N ILE A 346 37.32 4.70 -3.05
CA ILE A 346 38.76 4.84 -3.35
C ILE A 346 39.60 4.71 -2.08
N LYS A 347 40.86 4.38 -2.21
CA LYS A 347 41.81 4.47 -1.09
C LYS A 347 42.04 5.92 -0.71
N ASP A 348 42.04 6.20 0.61
CA ASP A 348 42.40 7.52 1.10
C ASP A 348 43.90 7.77 0.80
N THR A 349 44.23 8.92 0.22
CA THR A 349 45.60 9.29 -0.15
C THR A 349 46.50 9.56 1.07
N GLU A 350 45.91 10.01 2.18
CA GLU A 350 46.63 10.29 3.42
C GLU A 350 46.72 9.04 4.31
N ASN A 351 45.73 8.17 4.26
CA ASN A 351 45.73 6.91 5.00
C ASN A 351 45.26 5.73 4.10
N PRO A 352 46.17 5.10 3.35
CA PRO A 352 45.83 4.03 2.40
C PRO A 352 45.15 2.78 3.00
N SER A 353 45.14 2.65 4.34
CA SER A 353 44.37 1.60 5.01
C SER A 353 42.87 1.91 5.07
N GLN A 354 42.46 3.16 4.87
CA GLN A 354 41.09 3.61 4.91
C GLN A 354 40.50 3.77 3.51
N TRP A 355 39.17 3.67 3.45
CA TRP A 355 38.38 3.90 2.26
C TRP A 355 37.67 5.26 2.34
N LYS A 356 37.53 5.92 1.17
CA LYS A 356 36.87 7.21 1.03
C LYS A 356 35.93 7.19 -0.17
N THR A 357 34.73 7.75 0.00
CA THR A 357 33.79 7.88 -1.12
C THR A 357 34.15 9.07 -2.00
N LYS A 358 34.13 8.86 -3.32
CA LYS A 358 34.24 9.90 -4.34
C LYS A 358 32.92 9.99 -5.09
N ILE A 359 32.21 11.10 -4.91
CA ILE A 359 30.91 11.38 -5.53
C ILE A 359 31.09 12.58 -6.47
N SER A 360 30.32 12.64 -7.56
CA SER A 360 30.36 13.74 -8.52
C SER A 360 28.94 14.03 -9.08
N SER A 361 28.85 14.89 -10.07
CA SER A 361 27.61 15.10 -10.82
C SER A 361 27.19 13.83 -11.56
N LEU A 362 25.89 13.71 -11.86
CA LEU A 362 25.36 12.58 -12.61
C LEU A 362 26.04 12.43 -13.98
N GLY A 363 26.46 11.22 -14.30
CA GLY A 363 27.17 10.88 -15.54
C GLY A 363 28.63 11.28 -15.57
N ALA A 364 29.20 11.83 -14.49
CA ALA A 364 30.61 12.19 -14.43
C ALA A 364 31.53 10.96 -14.42
N THR A 365 32.69 11.10 -15.07
CA THR A 365 33.74 10.09 -15.13
C THR A 365 35.06 10.63 -14.56
N THR A 366 35.96 9.73 -14.23
CA THR A 366 37.35 10.05 -13.94
C THR A 366 38.11 10.39 -15.24
N GLU A 367 39.36 10.86 -15.12
CA GLU A 367 40.20 11.19 -16.28
C GLU A 367 40.47 9.97 -17.17
N ASP A 368 40.53 8.77 -16.59
CA ASP A 368 40.69 7.49 -17.28
C ASP A 368 39.35 6.82 -17.69
N GLY A 369 38.24 7.55 -17.60
CA GLY A 369 36.92 7.16 -18.13
C GLY A 369 36.08 6.28 -17.21
N GLN A 370 36.45 6.04 -15.95
CA GLN A 370 35.62 5.29 -15.01
C GLN A 370 34.41 6.12 -14.58
N LEU A 371 33.21 5.56 -14.64
CA LEU A 371 31.97 6.20 -14.15
C LEU A 371 32.09 6.46 -12.65
N ILE A 372 31.90 7.72 -12.23
CA ILE A 372 31.87 8.09 -10.81
C ILE A 372 30.43 7.93 -10.31
N THR A 373 29.49 8.73 -10.81
CA THR A 373 28.09 8.71 -10.37
C THR A 373 27.20 8.47 -11.59
N ALA A 374 26.36 7.43 -11.53
CA ALA A 374 25.47 7.09 -12.64
C ALA A 374 24.34 8.10 -12.81
N LEU A 375 23.69 8.12 -13.98
CA LEU A 375 22.53 9.00 -14.25
C LEU A 375 21.35 8.75 -13.31
N ASP A 376 21.16 7.50 -12.87
CA ASP A 376 20.15 7.10 -11.88
C ASP A 376 20.76 6.90 -10.48
N GLY A 377 22.04 7.21 -10.31
CA GLY A 377 22.76 7.08 -9.04
C GLY A 377 22.19 8.00 -7.96
N PRO A 378 22.19 7.54 -6.69
CA PRO A 378 21.66 8.34 -5.61
C PRO A 378 22.61 9.48 -5.22
N LEU A 379 22.00 10.66 -4.97
CA LEU A 379 22.69 11.84 -4.44
C LEU A 379 21.92 12.41 -3.26
N ALA A 380 22.58 12.52 -2.10
CA ALA A 380 22.04 13.15 -0.90
C ALA A 380 22.12 14.69 -0.98
N THR A 381 21.48 15.28 -1.98
CA THR A 381 21.48 16.72 -2.21
C THR A 381 20.11 17.19 -2.69
N ALA A 382 19.84 18.49 -2.55
CA ALA A 382 18.63 19.10 -3.13
C ALA A 382 18.65 19.05 -4.66
N GLY A 383 17.48 19.06 -5.25
CA GLY A 383 17.27 19.06 -6.70
C GLY A 383 16.31 17.98 -7.17
N ASP A 384 15.84 18.15 -8.41
CA ASP A 384 14.90 17.25 -9.03
C ASP A 384 15.61 16.18 -9.86
N ARG A 385 14.95 15.04 -10.06
CA ARG A 385 15.40 13.91 -10.89
C ARG A 385 16.65 13.20 -10.36
N PHE A 386 17.02 13.44 -9.12
CA PHE A 386 18.10 12.74 -8.44
C PHE A 386 17.50 11.66 -7.57
N ASN A 387 17.85 10.40 -7.83
CA ASN A 387 17.57 9.34 -6.88
C ASN A 387 18.15 9.73 -5.50
N LYS A 388 17.43 9.45 -4.42
CA LYS A 388 17.80 9.85 -3.05
C LYS A 388 17.93 8.67 -2.10
N THR A 389 17.61 7.47 -2.57
CA THR A 389 17.48 6.30 -1.69
C THR A 389 18.40 5.14 -2.08
N GLY A 390 18.90 5.10 -3.32
CA GLY A 390 19.63 3.97 -3.90
C GLY A 390 18.73 2.91 -4.52
N PHE A 391 17.43 3.14 -4.54
CA PHE A 391 16.42 2.28 -5.16
C PHE A 391 15.39 3.12 -5.91
N LEU A 392 14.68 2.50 -6.88
CA LEU A 392 13.49 3.08 -7.49
C LEU A 392 12.30 2.15 -7.29
N VAL A 393 11.09 2.68 -7.41
CA VAL A 393 9.86 1.87 -7.36
C VAL A 393 9.62 1.26 -8.72
N ARG A 394 9.37 -0.08 -8.80
CA ARG A 394 8.97 -0.78 -10.02
C ARG A 394 7.47 -0.96 -10.13
N LYS A 395 6.81 -1.34 -9.02
CA LYS A 395 5.37 -1.60 -9.02
C LYS A 395 4.62 -0.38 -9.57
N PHE A 396 3.70 -0.60 -10.50
CA PHE A 396 2.95 0.41 -11.26
C PHE A 396 3.74 1.21 -12.31
N LEU A 397 5.03 0.96 -12.53
CA LEU A 397 5.65 1.43 -13.76
C LEU A 397 5.12 0.63 -14.94
N ASP A 398 4.72 1.32 -15.99
CA ASP A 398 4.28 0.72 -17.24
C ASP A 398 5.50 0.57 -18.16
N GLU A 399 5.85 -0.67 -18.48
CA GLU A 399 7.01 -0.96 -19.33
C GLU A 399 6.72 -0.85 -20.84
N ALA A 400 5.46 -0.54 -21.23
CA ALA A 400 5.13 -0.29 -22.62
C ALA A 400 5.91 0.94 -23.18
N ALA A 401 6.25 0.87 -24.45
CA ALA A 401 6.96 1.98 -25.12
C ALA A 401 6.11 3.26 -25.07
N ASN A 402 6.75 4.38 -24.76
CA ASN A 402 6.14 5.72 -24.63
C ASN A 402 5.11 5.88 -23.49
N ALA A 403 4.93 4.90 -22.61
CA ALA A 403 4.04 5.02 -21.46
C ALA A 403 4.46 6.12 -20.46
N GLY A 404 5.72 6.52 -20.50
CA GLY A 404 6.26 7.65 -19.74
C GLY A 404 6.35 8.97 -20.52
N SER A 405 5.76 9.07 -21.71
CA SER A 405 5.77 10.31 -22.49
C SER A 405 4.84 11.37 -21.88
N ASP A 406 5.24 12.64 -21.97
CA ASP A 406 4.44 13.76 -21.43
C ASP A 406 3.10 13.97 -22.16
N THR A 407 2.95 13.38 -23.34
CA THR A 407 1.75 13.56 -24.20
C THR A 407 0.78 12.40 -24.12
N GLN A 408 1.26 11.18 -23.87
CA GLN A 408 0.43 9.97 -23.90
C GLN A 408 0.02 9.53 -22.50
N ASN A 409 0.95 9.57 -21.52
CA ASN A 409 0.78 8.97 -20.20
C ASN A 409 0.47 7.45 -20.26
N SER A 410 0.34 6.83 -19.11
CA SER A 410 0.06 5.40 -18.97
C SER A 410 -1.40 5.11 -18.64
N GLU A 411 -1.91 3.99 -19.15
CA GLU A 411 -3.20 3.43 -18.72
C GLU A 411 -3.07 2.39 -17.60
N MET A 412 -1.94 2.39 -16.89
CA MET A 412 -1.73 1.50 -15.74
C MET A 412 -2.89 1.64 -14.76
N TRP A 413 -3.56 0.53 -14.50
CA TRP A 413 -4.64 0.46 -13.53
C TRP A 413 -4.13 0.49 -12.10
N TYR A 414 -5.04 0.57 -11.13
CA TYR A 414 -4.70 0.47 -9.72
C TYR A 414 -5.62 -0.52 -9.01
N PRO A 415 -5.16 -1.76 -8.72
CA PRO A 415 -5.94 -2.77 -8.03
C PRO A 415 -6.41 -2.30 -6.64
N ARG A 416 -7.66 -2.67 -6.31
CA ARG A 416 -8.26 -2.44 -4.99
C ARG A 416 -8.53 -3.72 -4.24
N PHE A 417 -8.87 -4.77 -4.98
CA PHE A 417 -8.97 -6.12 -4.46
C PHE A 417 -8.25 -7.09 -5.39
N ARG A 418 -7.41 -7.93 -4.80
CA ARG A 418 -6.71 -9.02 -5.47
C ARG A 418 -6.94 -10.33 -4.71
N PHE A 419 -6.84 -11.45 -5.40
CA PHE A 419 -7.01 -12.78 -4.80
C PHE A 419 -6.05 -13.05 -3.65
N ALA A 420 -4.81 -12.52 -3.73
CA ALA A 420 -3.85 -12.60 -2.63
C ALA A 420 -4.40 -12.01 -1.32
N GLU A 421 -5.23 -10.98 -1.39
CA GLU A 421 -5.85 -10.40 -0.20
C GLU A 421 -6.88 -11.34 0.43
N ALA A 422 -7.66 -12.07 -0.37
CA ALA A 422 -8.57 -13.10 0.18
C ALA A 422 -7.78 -14.12 1.00
N LEU A 423 -6.63 -14.59 0.47
CA LEU A 423 -5.76 -15.52 1.17
C LEU A 423 -5.19 -14.94 2.47
N LEU A 424 -4.73 -13.69 2.46
CA LEU A 424 -4.15 -13.08 3.67
C LEU A 424 -5.22 -12.70 4.70
N ILE A 425 -6.42 -12.29 4.30
CA ILE A 425 -7.56 -12.11 5.23
C ILE A 425 -7.94 -13.45 5.87
N ALA A 426 -8.02 -14.53 5.08
CA ALA A 426 -8.31 -15.86 5.59
C ALA A 426 -7.21 -16.35 6.55
N ALA A 427 -5.93 -16.13 6.20
CA ALA A 427 -4.79 -16.48 7.05
C ALA A 427 -4.82 -15.73 8.40
N GLU A 428 -5.04 -14.41 8.37
CA GLU A 428 -5.13 -13.58 9.57
C GLU A 428 -6.32 -14.00 10.45
N ALA A 429 -7.51 -14.10 9.86
CA ALA A 429 -8.70 -14.46 10.60
C ALA A 429 -8.59 -15.86 11.23
N ALA A 430 -8.07 -16.83 10.50
CA ALA A 430 -7.83 -18.18 11.01
C ALA A 430 -6.77 -18.21 12.12
N TYR A 431 -5.71 -17.38 11.99
CA TYR A 431 -4.69 -17.24 13.04
C TYR A 431 -5.29 -16.66 14.33
N GLU A 432 -6.07 -15.60 14.23
CA GLU A 432 -6.68 -14.93 15.39
C GLU A 432 -7.77 -15.77 16.07
N LEU A 433 -8.50 -16.58 15.31
CA LEU A 433 -9.44 -17.56 15.86
C LEU A 433 -8.71 -18.70 16.60
N GLY A 434 -7.49 -19.03 16.19
CA GLY A 434 -6.67 -20.04 16.87
C GLY A 434 -7.22 -21.46 16.83
N GLY A 435 -6.79 -22.30 17.76
CA GLY A 435 -7.24 -23.69 17.83
C GLY A 435 -7.00 -24.45 16.53
N THR A 436 -8.02 -25.17 16.06
CA THR A 436 -7.97 -25.95 14.81
C THR A 436 -7.87 -25.08 13.55
N ASN A 437 -8.20 -23.79 13.63
CA ASN A 437 -8.07 -22.88 12.48
C ASN A 437 -6.61 -22.54 12.15
N LYS A 438 -5.66 -22.80 13.06
CA LYS A 438 -4.25 -22.49 12.82
C LYS A 438 -3.67 -23.24 11.61
N VAL A 439 -4.17 -24.44 11.32
CA VAL A 439 -3.84 -25.20 10.08
C VAL A 439 -4.21 -24.38 8.83
N LYS A 440 -5.42 -23.82 8.80
CA LYS A 440 -5.88 -22.97 7.70
C LYS A 440 -5.04 -21.70 7.55
N ALA A 441 -4.67 -21.09 8.69
CA ALA A 441 -3.80 -19.90 8.66
C ALA A 441 -2.48 -20.19 7.96
N VAL A 442 -1.85 -21.33 8.27
CA VAL A 442 -0.61 -21.79 7.64
C VAL A 442 -0.81 -22.11 6.16
N GLU A 443 -1.88 -22.79 5.81
CA GLU A 443 -2.20 -23.12 4.42
C GLU A 443 -2.31 -21.85 3.56
N TYR A 444 -3.13 -20.88 3.97
CA TYR A 444 -3.39 -19.68 3.17
C TYR A 444 -2.17 -18.77 3.07
N ILE A 445 -1.43 -18.54 4.16
CA ILE A 445 -0.23 -17.71 4.10
C ILE A 445 0.87 -18.35 3.24
N ASN A 446 1.04 -19.68 3.31
CA ASN A 446 2.04 -20.38 2.51
C ASN A 446 1.73 -20.35 1.01
N ARG A 447 0.47 -20.30 0.60
CA ARG A 447 0.14 -20.09 -0.81
C ARG A 447 0.70 -18.76 -1.34
N VAL A 448 0.62 -17.70 -0.55
CA VAL A 448 1.19 -16.39 -0.91
C VAL A 448 2.72 -16.44 -0.85
N ARG A 449 3.30 -17.03 0.19
CA ARG A 449 4.75 -17.19 0.39
C ARG A 449 5.40 -18.02 -0.73
N ALA A 450 4.74 -19.06 -1.21
CA ALA A 450 5.23 -19.88 -2.33
C ALA A 450 5.44 -19.05 -3.61
N ARG A 451 4.60 -18.05 -3.88
CA ARG A 451 4.80 -17.10 -4.98
C ARG A 451 6.06 -16.24 -4.82
N GLY A 452 6.46 -15.95 -3.60
CA GLY A 452 7.73 -15.28 -3.29
C GLY A 452 8.95 -16.20 -3.36
N GLY A 453 8.73 -17.52 -3.44
CA GLY A 453 9.79 -18.53 -3.38
C GLY A 453 10.49 -18.58 -2.02
N ILE A 454 9.80 -18.14 -0.96
CA ILE A 454 10.34 -18.09 0.40
C ILE A 454 9.88 -19.28 1.24
N LYS A 455 10.64 -19.55 2.29
CA LYS A 455 10.44 -20.70 3.18
C LYS A 455 9.01 -20.74 3.73
N GLU A 456 8.40 -21.93 3.70
CA GLU A 456 7.10 -22.18 4.30
C GLU A 456 7.12 -22.07 5.83
N LEU A 457 6.00 -21.62 6.39
CA LEU A 457 5.72 -21.62 7.81
C LEU A 457 5.00 -22.91 8.20
N THR A 458 5.06 -23.24 9.49
CA THR A 458 4.32 -24.34 10.11
C THR A 458 3.43 -23.80 11.23
N GLU A 459 2.54 -24.61 11.77
CA GLU A 459 1.73 -24.23 12.93
C GLU A 459 2.57 -23.84 14.16
N SER A 460 3.78 -24.39 14.29
CA SER A 460 4.71 -24.08 15.38
C SER A 460 5.54 -22.82 15.14
N THR A 461 5.69 -22.40 13.90
CA THR A 461 6.55 -21.25 13.53
C THR A 461 5.78 -20.00 13.14
N ILE A 462 4.52 -20.11 12.71
CA ILE A 462 3.71 -18.95 12.36
C ILE A 462 3.48 -18.05 13.58
N THR A 463 3.74 -16.76 13.40
CA THR A 463 3.47 -15.71 14.39
C THR A 463 2.67 -14.58 13.76
N PHE A 464 2.18 -13.67 14.58
CA PHE A 464 1.47 -12.49 14.08
C PHE A 464 2.40 -11.57 13.27
N GLU A 465 3.68 -11.50 13.63
CA GLU A 465 4.69 -10.73 12.89
C GLU A 465 4.86 -11.25 11.46
N HIS A 466 4.77 -12.56 11.24
CA HIS A 466 4.78 -13.12 9.88
C HIS A 466 3.59 -12.63 9.06
N ILE A 467 2.38 -12.56 9.66
CA ILE A 467 1.19 -12.03 8.99
C ILE A 467 1.39 -10.54 8.65
N VAL A 468 1.84 -9.74 9.62
CA VAL A 468 2.11 -8.30 9.43
C VAL A 468 3.14 -8.07 8.33
N ASN A 469 4.21 -8.88 8.28
CA ASN A 469 5.24 -8.77 7.26
C ASN A 469 4.75 -9.24 5.89
N GLU A 470 3.93 -10.29 5.83
CA GLU A 470 3.37 -10.80 4.57
C GLU A 470 2.46 -9.76 3.90
N TYR A 471 1.59 -9.08 4.66
CA TYR A 471 0.82 -7.93 4.17
C TYR A 471 1.74 -6.80 3.68
N ARG A 472 2.83 -6.50 4.42
CA ARG A 472 3.76 -5.43 4.05
C ARG A 472 4.42 -5.67 2.71
N VAL A 473 4.96 -6.87 2.47
CA VAL A 473 5.69 -7.18 1.23
C VAL A 473 4.75 -7.42 0.05
N GLU A 474 3.63 -8.09 0.27
CA GLU A 474 2.64 -8.38 -0.75
C GLU A 474 1.95 -7.11 -1.28
N PHE A 475 1.52 -6.23 -0.37
CA PHE A 475 0.74 -5.04 -0.69
C PHE A 475 1.52 -3.73 -0.61
N ALA A 476 2.86 -3.78 -0.67
CA ALA A 476 3.66 -2.56 -0.81
C ALA A 476 3.10 -1.67 -1.94
N PHE A 477 2.87 -0.40 -1.66
CA PHE A 477 2.28 0.60 -2.57
C PHE A 477 0.82 0.37 -2.97
N GLU A 478 0.05 -0.49 -2.28
CA GLU A 478 -1.35 -0.81 -2.62
C GLU A 478 -2.37 -0.28 -1.58
N ASP A 479 -2.08 0.78 -0.86
CA ASP A 479 -3.00 1.40 0.12
C ASP A 479 -3.31 0.49 1.34
N HIS A 480 -2.34 -0.33 1.76
CA HIS A 480 -2.49 -1.23 2.90
C HIS A 480 -1.75 -0.76 4.15
N ARG A 481 -0.47 -0.44 4.05
CA ARG A 481 0.44 -0.21 5.19
C ARG A 481 -0.08 0.72 6.27
N TRP A 482 -0.62 1.89 5.88
CA TRP A 482 -1.20 2.88 6.81
C TRP A 482 -2.38 2.32 7.58
N TRP A 483 -3.26 1.64 6.88
CA TRP A 483 -4.52 1.15 7.44
C TRP A 483 -4.33 -0.09 8.29
N ASP A 484 -3.48 -1.00 7.88
CA ASP A 484 -3.19 -2.24 8.58
C ASP A 484 -2.50 -1.97 9.92
N LEU A 485 -1.48 -1.10 9.96
CA LEU A 485 -0.86 -0.71 11.21
C LEU A 485 -1.84 -0.01 12.16
N ARG A 486 -2.82 0.73 11.63
CA ARG A 486 -3.84 1.38 12.45
C ARG A 486 -4.84 0.38 13.01
N ARG A 487 -5.39 -0.53 12.20
CA ARG A 487 -6.36 -1.53 12.68
C ARG A 487 -5.74 -2.50 13.70
N TRP A 488 -4.49 -2.89 13.52
CA TRP A 488 -3.73 -3.70 14.48
C TRP A 488 -3.21 -2.92 15.70
N ARG A 489 -3.43 -1.62 15.74
CA ARG A 489 -2.90 -0.75 16.81
C ARG A 489 -1.37 -0.78 16.94
N LEU A 490 -0.66 -0.99 15.86
CA LEU A 490 0.81 -1.03 15.78
C LEU A 490 1.44 0.29 15.31
N ALA A 491 0.68 1.23 14.73
CA ALA A 491 1.23 2.42 14.08
C ALA A 491 2.10 3.27 15.03
N HIS A 492 1.68 3.47 16.27
CA HIS A 492 2.43 4.25 17.27
C HIS A 492 3.69 3.53 17.79
N THR A 493 3.79 2.22 17.63
CA THR A 493 4.97 1.42 17.99
C THR A 493 5.97 1.41 16.84
N VAL A 494 5.48 1.18 15.61
CA VAL A 494 6.31 1.15 14.40
C VAL A 494 6.87 2.53 14.09
N TRP A 495 6.03 3.56 14.11
CA TRP A 495 6.41 4.94 13.86
C TRP A 495 6.45 5.75 15.17
N ASN A 496 7.38 5.40 16.03
CA ASN A 496 7.45 5.86 17.41
C ASN A 496 8.17 7.21 17.62
N GLY A 497 8.64 7.84 16.55
CA GLY A 497 9.35 9.13 16.60
C GLY A 497 10.78 9.06 17.11
N VAL A 498 11.29 7.87 17.44
CA VAL A 498 12.64 7.71 17.98
C VAL A 498 13.66 7.71 16.83
N ILE A 499 14.62 8.61 16.92
CA ILE A 499 15.74 8.70 15.96
C ILE A 499 16.55 7.39 16.03
N ASP A 500 16.96 6.92 14.84
CA ASP A 500 17.67 5.64 14.64
C ASP A 500 16.87 4.38 15.00
N SER A 501 15.59 4.51 15.34
CA SER A 501 14.72 3.35 15.39
C SER A 501 14.70 2.65 14.02
N PRO A 502 14.90 1.32 13.94
CA PRO A 502 14.92 0.60 12.66
C PRO A 502 13.58 0.66 11.91
N THR A 503 12.47 0.96 12.61
CA THR A 503 11.14 1.01 12.02
C THR A 503 10.64 2.45 11.78
N ALA A 504 11.07 3.42 12.60
CA ALA A 504 10.61 4.80 12.50
C ALA A 504 11.56 5.71 11.73
N GLN A 505 12.87 5.44 11.77
CA GLN A 505 13.86 6.16 10.96
C GLN A 505 13.90 5.58 9.55
N MET A 506 13.86 6.46 8.56
CA MET A 506 13.94 6.07 7.16
C MET A 506 15.39 5.98 6.70
N TYR A 507 15.73 4.90 5.99
CA TYR A 507 17.08 4.63 5.52
C TYR A 507 17.17 4.49 4.01
N SER A 508 18.32 4.90 3.50
CA SER A 508 18.79 4.76 2.12
C SER A 508 19.99 3.80 2.07
N LEU A 509 20.26 3.22 0.91
CA LEU A 509 21.44 2.37 0.69
C LEU A 509 22.18 2.83 -0.57
N PHE A 510 23.39 3.33 -0.40
CA PHE A 510 24.17 3.91 -1.50
C PHE A 510 25.22 2.93 -2.02
N PRO A 511 25.11 2.48 -3.29
CA PRO A 511 26.07 1.57 -3.89
C PRO A 511 27.30 2.31 -4.43
N TYR A 512 28.47 1.85 -4.05
CA TYR A 512 29.77 2.36 -4.50
C TYR A 512 30.55 1.28 -5.21
N LYS A 513 31.08 1.61 -6.40
CA LYS A 513 32.04 0.73 -7.09
C LYS A 513 33.44 1.01 -6.56
N VAL A 514 34.18 -0.02 -6.20
CA VAL A 514 35.56 0.12 -5.74
C VAL A 514 36.46 0.45 -6.93
N TYR A 515 37.20 1.54 -6.81
CA TYR A 515 38.24 1.94 -7.75
C TYR A 515 39.58 2.05 -7.00
N ALA A 516 40.35 1.00 -7.03
CA ALA A 516 41.64 0.85 -6.35
C ALA A 516 42.58 -0.06 -7.16
N PRO A 517 43.10 0.43 -8.30
CA PRO A 517 43.93 -0.36 -9.19
C PRO A 517 45.06 -1.08 -8.45
N GLY A 518 45.22 -2.39 -8.70
CA GLY A 518 46.18 -3.24 -8.02
C GLY A 518 45.73 -3.82 -6.66
N SER A 519 44.57 -3.44 -6.15
CA SER A 519 43.96 -4.03 -4.97
C SER A 519 43.12 -5.25 -5.33
N PRO A 520 43.02 -6.29 -4.47
CA PRO A 520 42.09 -7.42 -4.67
C PRO A 520 40.60 -7.03 -4.61
N TYR A 521 40.32 -5.81 -4.22
CA TYR A 521 38.98 -5.26 -4.14
C TYR A 521 38.62 -4.40 -5.37
N ASP A 522 39.56 -4.12 -6.28
CA ASP A 522 39.29 -3.29 -7.44
C ASP A 522 38.16 -3.88 -8.30
N GLY A 523 37.21 -3.05 -8.69
CA GLY A 523 36.03 -3.45 -9.46
C GLY A 523 34.87 -4.05 -8.63
N LYS A 524 35.10 -4.42 -7.37
CA LYS A 524 34.04 -4.90 -6.46
C LYS A 524 33.07 -3.77 -6.07
N TRP A 525 32.01 -4.14 -5.36
CA TRP A 525 31.00 -3.22 -4.87
C TRP A 525 30.94 -3.21 -3.35
N ALA A 526 30.61 -2.05 -2.80
CA ALA A 526 30.31 -1.87 -1.39
C ALA A 526 29.07 -0.97 -1.23
N PHE A 527 28.40 -1.10 -0.12
CA PHE A 527 27.18 -0.34 0.15
C PHE A 527 27.32 0.43 1.44
N GLU A 528 26.69 1.63 1.48
CA GLU A 528 26.64 2.44 2.68
C GLU A 528 25.19 2.74 3.05
N LYS A 529 24.81 2.35 4.26
CA LYS A 529 23.50 2.64 4.85
C LYS A 529 23.55 4.03 5.49
N SER A 530 22.62 4.89 5.11
CA SER A 530 22.52 6.24 5.68
C SER A 530 21.06 6.58 5.99
N ARG A 531 20.85 7.55 6.90
CA ARG A 531 19.51 8.12 7.07
C ARG A 531 19.07 8.76 5.75
N SER A 532 17.80 8.58 5.39
CA SER A 532 17.30 9.16 4.15
C SER A 532 17.39 10.69 4.17
N TYR A 533 18.02 11.25 3.13
CA TYR A 533 18.14 12.70 2.95
C TYR A 533 16.76 13.39 2.91
N MET A 534 15.75 12.76 2.32
CA MET A 534 14.41 13.34 2.18
C MET A 534 13.54 13.17 3.44
N ALA A 535 13.89 12.28 4.35
CA ALA A 535 13.19 12.03 5.61
C ALA A 535 14.20 11.98 6.78
N PRO A 536 14.83 13.11 7.13
CA PRO A 536 15.84 13.15 8.18
C PRO A 536 15.28 12.86 9.58
N ASN A 537 14.00 13.15 9.80
CA ASN A 537 13.31 12.87 11.06
C ASN A 537 12.68 11.47 11.05
N ALA A 538 12.70 10.82 12.21
CA ALA A 538 11.96 9.58 12.41
C ALA A 538 10.44 9.80 12.25
N ARG A 539 9.74 8.85 11.66
CA ARG A 539 8.26 8.88 11.54
C ARG A 539 7.64 8.84 12.93
N ASN A 540 6.70 9.73 13.19
CA ASN A 540 6.06 9.86 14.50
C ASN A 540 4.54 9.77 14.36
N PHE A 541 3.96 8.68 14.85
CA PHE A 541 2.52 8.45 14.88
C PHE A 541 2.05 8.45 16.34
N THR A 542 1.35 9.48 16.74
CA THR A 542 0.82 9.58 18.10
C THR A 542 -0.58 8.94 18.22
N MET A 543 -0.99 8.65 19.44
CA MET A 543 -2.27 8.01 19.71
C MET A 543 -3.49 8.76 19.14
N ARG A 544 -3.41 10.08 19.03
CA ARG A 544 -4.48 10.88 18.42
C ARG A 544 -4.68 10.62 16.92
N CYS A 545 -3.65 10.08 16.24
CA CYS A 545 -3.68 9.83 14.79
C CYS A 545 -4.47 8.58 14.37
N TYR A 546 -4.94 7.78 15.34
CA TYR A 546 -5.80 6.63 15.04
C TYR A 546 -7.16 7.00 14.45
N TYR A 547 -7.69 8.18 14.80
CA TYR A 547 -8.96 8.66 14.26
C TYR A 547 -8.86 10.14 13.88
N GLY A 548 -9.41 10.49 12.72
CA GLY A 548 -9.51 11.87 12.26
C GLY A 548 -10.41 12.72 13.15
N SER A 549 -10.29 14.04 13.05
CA SER A 549 -11.12 14.98 13.80
C SER A 549 -12.57 14.99 13.32
N ILE A 550 -13.49 15.15 14.25
CA ILE A 550 -14.85 15.62 13.97
C ILE A 550 -14.83 17.13 14.13
N ASP A 551 -14.86 17.87 13.03
CA ASP A 551 -14.63 19.30 13.02
C ASP A 551 -15.74 20.07 13.78
N ASP A 552 -15.39 21.13 14.49
CA ASP A 552 -16.36 21.97 15.20
C ASP A 552 -17.43 22.56 14.27
N GLY A 553 -17.06 22.87 13.02
CA GLY A 553 -18.01 23.30 11.99
C GLY A 553 -19.06 22.25 11.61
N TRP A 554 -18.77 20.95 11.81
CA TRP A 554 -19.76 19.89 11.63
C TRP A 554 -20.65 19.78 12.86
N ILE A 555 -20.08 19.86 14.06
CA ILE A 555 -20.81 19.82 15.34
C ILE A 555 -21.78 21.01 15.45
N ASN A 556 -21.35 22.21 15.04
CA ASN A 556 -22.20 23.38 15.02
C ASN A 556 -23.45 23.24 14.12
N LYS A 557 -23.33 22.44 13.04
CA LYS A 557 -24.46 22.13 12.14
C LYS A 557 -25.29 20.94 12.60
N ASN A 558 -24.68 20.02 13.34
CA ASN A 558 -25.30 18.82 13.88
C ASN A 558 -24.74 18.54 15.29
N PRO A 559 -25.39 19.08 16.37
CA PRO A 559 -24.92 18.90 17.74
C PRO A 559 -24.89 17.46 18.24
N LYS A 560 -25.53 16.53 17.51
CA LYS A 560 -25.52 15.09 17.80
C LYS A 560 -24.20 14.40 17.40
N LEU A 561 -23.28 15.14 16.76
CA LEU A 561 -21.93 14.64 16.45
C LEU A 561 -21.00 14.85 17.64
N VAL A 562 -20.43 13.78 18.16
CA VAL A 562 -19.43 13.83 19.25
C VAL A 562 -18.02 13.80 18.71
N LYS A 563 -17.06 14.40 19.44
CA LYS A 563 -15.64 14.42 19.09
C LYS A 563 -15.03 13.03 19.23
N ASN A 564 -13.99 12.78 18.41
CA ASN A 564 -13.17 11.59 18.55
C ASN A 564 -12.21 11.72 19.74
N PRO A 565 -11.73 10.59 20.32
CA PRO A 565 -10.77 10.62 21.42
C PRO A 565 -9.52 11.43 21.09
N LEU A 566 -8.97 12.10 22.09
CA LEU A 566 -7.74 12.88 22.00
C LEU A 566 -7.80 14.04 20.94
N GLN A 567 -9.01 14.55 20.69
CA GLN A 567 -9.23 15.69 19.79
C GLN A 567 -9.18 17.00 20.56
#